data_4c87754ba1a9bf77e32f19abbb00754b
#
_entry.id   4c87754ba1a9bf77e32f19abbb00754b
#
_cell.length_a   1.000
_cell.length_b   1.000
_cell.length_c   1.000
_cell.angle_alpha   90.00
_cell.angle_beta   90.00
_cell.angle_gamma   90.00
#
_symmetry.space_group_name_H-M   'P 1'
#
loop_
_entity.id
_entity.type
_entity.pdbx_description
1 polymer ?
#
loop_
_entity_poly.entity_id
_entity_poly.type
_entity_poly.pdbx_seq_one_letter_code
_entity_poly.pdbx_strand_id
1 'polypeptide(L)'
;MTVNRLKRIAPMSSVAALAAVLSTFSAPAAANMEALLEKLHAKGVLSNEEYNEMRQEAREATRSNREFKADIMADKTKREGPNALVGSFKDGFKFETGDKASSIQLSGRVQVDLRTFDDGLTSQNDLFDIRRIYLGVSGKLYKNWGYNVVISRNGNLEYAHVDYEGLSLAKLRVGRFKMPFSLDELTSSRFIDFQERSMIGAVMSSGKQEGAMVHGEPKKGFTYALAVSNGGNNGATGETNDNKEVIGRLTANFSELSGSKNTVSHIGIAGSTGKYDAGTAVYGFSTEGKGMSFFSGTAPTTAYDRNRYGIEGAFAYNNVKLQGEYINANYDAVSTDQDINGYYVSALWLITGENYADAYKGGAFGSIKPNKPFGKGDGLGAWELGVRYSTVDASDFAVSSSSTATAVFTENKAYTIGLKWIPTSMTRVLLNYVDNDFTLGRTTAPGSTYLGPEKALTMRFQAYF
;
A
#
# COMPACT_ATOMS: atom_id res chain seq x y z
N MET A 1 9.92 -51.20 35.75
CA MET A 1 10.60 -52.16 34.90
C MET A 1 10.24 -51.82 33.45
N THR A 2 11.15 -51.26 32.71
CA THR A 2 11.47 -51.59 31.33
C THR A 2 12.52 -50.58 30.83
N VAL A 3 13.67 -51.15 30.46
CA VAL A 3 14.94 -50.49 30.24
C VAL A 3 15.00 -49.82 28.86
N ASN A 4 15.40 -48.56 28.85
CA ASN A 4 15.76 -47.80 27.67
C ASN A 4 16.98 -48.44 26.97
N ARG A 5 16.85 -48.85 25.73
CA ARG A 5 17.94 -49.13 24.81
C ARG A 5 18.38 -47.86 24.11
N LEU A 6 19.41 -47.21 24.59
CA LEU A 6 20.20 -46.26 23.83
C LEU A 6 20.94 -47.00 22.71
N LYS A 7 20.54 -46.79 21.46
CA LYS A 7 21.31 -47.16 20.28
C LYS A 7 22.56 -46.26 20.24
N ARG A 8 23.75 -46.88 20.40
CA ARG A 8 25.03 -46.24 20.13
C ARG A 8 25.08 -45.80 18.68
N ILE A 9 25.24 -44.50 18.45
CA ILE A 9 25.60 -43.95 17.13
C ILE A 9 27.08 -44.25 16.96
N ALA A 10 27.40 -45.08 15.97
CA ALA A 10 28.80 -45.30 15.56
C ALA A 10 29.36 -43.98 14.99
N PRO A 11 30.67 -43.69 15.18
CA PRO A 11 31.27 -42.52 14.58
C PRO A 11 31.23 -42.66 13.05
N MET A 12 30.48 -41.78 12.37
CA MET A 12 30.58 -41.64 10.93
C MET A 12 32.04 -41.31 10.57
N SER A 13 32.62 -42.09 9.69
CA SER A 13 33.96 -41.82 9.15
C SER A 13 33.95 -40.42 8.49
N SER A 14 35.07 -39.71 8.59
CA SER A 14 35.26 -38.36 8.01
C SER A 14 34.90 -38.28 6.52
N VAL A 15 34.98 -39.40 5.81
CA VAL A 15 34.59 -39.57 4.40
C VAL A 15 33.06 -39.48 4.22
N ALA A 16 32.26 -40.07 5.12
CA ALA A 16 30.80 -40.01 5.03
C ALA A 16 30.23 -38.61 5.32
N ALA A 17 30.90 -37.85 6.21
CA ALA A 17 30.53 -36.46 6.47
C ALA A 17 30.85 -35.53 5.28
N LEU A 18 31.93 -35.80 4.55
CA LEU A 18 32.31 -35.04 3.36
C LEU A 18 31.38 -35.37 2.18
N ALA A 19 30.95 -36.62 2.02
CA ALA A 19 30.02 -37.06 0.99
C ALA A 19 28.59 -36.44 1.17
N ALA A 20 28.13 -36.28 2.42
CA ALA A 20 26.86 -35.63 2.73
C ALA A 20 26.86 -34.12 2.38
N VAL A 21 28.00 -33.44 2.45
CA VAL A 21 28.16 -32.03 2.04
C VAL A 21 28.25 -31.90 0.53
N LEU A 22 28.79 -32.89 -0.19
CA LEU A 22 28.93 -32.89 -1.64
C LEU A 22 27.59 -33.00 -2.39
N SER A 23 26.58 -33.58 -1.77
CA SER A 23 25.25 -33.77 -2.40
C SER A 23 24.42 -32.47 -2.50
N THR A 24 24.84 -31.36 -1.91
CA THR A 24 24.10 -30.09 -1.86
C THR A 24 24.58 -29.02 -2.86
N PHE A 25 25.62 -29.29 -3.68
CA PHE A 25 26.18 -28.28 -4.59
C PHE A 25 25.56 -28.28 -5.98
N SER A 26 25.36 -27.04 -6.53
CA SER A 26 24.87 -26.82 -7.89
C SER A 26 25.95 -27.14 -8.96
N ALA A 27 25.56 -27.38 -10.23
CA ALA A 27 26.45 -27.80 -11.33
C ALA A 27 27.79 -27.02 -11.50
N PRO A 28 27.90 -25.69 -11.26
CA PRO A 28 29.20 -25.01 -11.28
C PRO A 28 30.11 -25.40 -10.10
N ALA A 29 29.55 -25.86 -8.98
CA ALA A 29 30.34 -26.32 -7.84
C ALA A 29 30.96 -27.71 -8.06
N ALA A 30 30.35 -28.54 -8.90
CA ALA A 30 30.88 -29.88 -9.21
C ALA A 30 32.15 -29.83 -10.08
N ALA A 31 32.21 -28.91 -11.07
CA ALA A 31 33.42 -28.68 -11.86
C ALA A 31 34.58 -28.12 -11.00
N ASN A 32 34.27 -27.29 -10.03
CA ASN A 32 35.24 -26.80 -9.05
C ASN A 32 35.71 -27.89 -8.09
N MET A 33 34.85 -28.88 -7.80
CA MET A 33 35.17 -30.00 -6.92
C MET A 33 36.17 -30.99 -7.56
N GLU A 34 35.94 -31.33 -8.85
CA GLU A 34 36.89 -32.22 -9.58
C GLU A 34 38.28 -31.57 -9.68
N ALA A 35 38.33 -30.27 -9.98
CA ALA A 35 39.57 -29.48 -9.98
C ALA A 35 40.24 -29.37 -8.57
N LEU A 36 39.44 -29.35 -7.51
CA LEU A 36 39.95 -29.33 -6.14
C LEU A 36 40.55 -30.69 -5.75
N LEU A 37 39.87 -31.79 -6.09
CA LEU A 37 40.35 -33.15 -5.85
C LEU A 37 41.68 -33.41 -6.58
N GLU A 38 41.81 -32.97 -7.86
CA GLU A 38 43.05 -33.05 -8.62
C GLU A 38 44.18 -32.28 -7.96
N LYS A 39 43.94 -31.07 -7.46
CA LYS A 39 44.92 -30.26 -6.78
C LYS A 39 45.37 -30.87 -5.43
N LEU A 40 44.45 -31.45 -4.68
CA LEU A 40 44.75 -32.12 -3.42
C LEU A 40 45.56 -33.40 -3.65
N HIS A 41 45.24 -34.18 -4.68
CA HIS A 41 46.01 -35.34 -5.09
C HIS A 41 47.40 -34.96 -5.59
N ALA A 42 47.53 -33.95 -6.45
CA ALA A 42 48.83 -33.45 -6.94
C ALA A 42 49.73 -32.91 -5.81
N LYS A 43 49.15 -32.45 -4.70
CA LYS A 43 49.91 -32.02 -3.51
C LYS A 43 50.24 -33.16 -2.52
N GLY A 44 49.87 -34.39 -2.85
CA GLY A 44 50.11 -35.54 -1.99
C GLY A 44 49.25 -35.58 -0.70
N VAL A 45 48.16 -34.81 -0.67
CA VAL A 45 47.22 -34.79 0.47
C VAL A 45 46.25 -35.96 0.42
N LEU A 46 45.97 -36.46 -0.79
CA LEU A 46 45.11 -37.64 -1.03
C LEU A 46 45.96 -38.76 -1.65
N SER A 47 45.79 -40.00 -1.17
CA SER A 47 46.33 -41.21 -1.83
C SER A 47 45.59 -41.45 -3.15
N ASN A 48 46.17 -42.32 -4.00
CA ASN A 48 45.54 -42.73 -5.25
C ASN A 48 44.19 -43.41 -5.04
N GLU A 49 44.03 -44.17 -3.97
CA GLU A 49 42.77 -44.85 -3.64
C GLU A 49 41.71 -43.84 -3.17
N GLU A 50 42.04 -42.97 -2.22
CA GLU A 50 41.13 -41.92 -1.74
C GLU A 50 40.72 -40.95 -2.85
N TYR A 51 41.63 -40.56 -3.74
CA TYR A 51 41.34 -39.73 -4.89
C TYR A 51 40.33 -40.37 -5.84
N ASN A 52 40.51 -41.65 -6.18
CA ASN A 52 39.62 -42.37 -7.08
C ASN A 52 38.22 -42.58 -6.46
N GLU A 53 38.18 -42.89 -5.16
CA GLU A 53 36.94 -43.06 -4.41
C GLU A 53 36.14 -41.76 -4.36
N MET A 54 36.75 -40.67 -3.92
CA MET A 54 36.10 -39.35 -3.84
C MET A 54 35.70 -38.81 -5.21
N ARG A 55 36.48 -39.08 -6.25
CA ARG A 55 36.15 -38.70 -7.63
C ARG A 55 34.95 -39.49 -8.15
N GLN A 56 34.82 -40.76 -7.82
CA GLN A 56 33.68 -41.58 -8.18
C GLN A 56 32.42 -41.12 -7.45
N GLU A 57 32.49 -40.85 -6.14
CA GLU A 57 31.38 -40.29 -5.35
C GLU A 57 30.92 -38.93 -5.89
N ALA A 58 31.87 -38.04 -6.22
CA ALA A 58 31.54 -36.72 -6.80
C ALA A 58 30.82 -36.85 -8.17
N ARG A 59 31.21 -37.84 -9.00
CA ARG A 59 30.58 -38.13 -10.27
C ARG A 59 29.18 -38.74 -10.10
N GLU A 60 29.01 -39.65 -9.15
CA GLU A 60 27.74 -40.25 -8.81
C GLU A 60 26.75 -39.21 -8.25
N ALA A 61 27.22 -38.33 -7.35
CA ALA A 61 26.43 -37.21 -6.84
C ALA A 61 26.04 -36.23 -7.95
N THR A 62 26.96 -35.97 -8.89
CA THR A 62 26.69 -35.10 -10.06
C THR A 62 25.67 -35.73 -11.01
N ARG A 63 25.75 -37.03 -11.22
CA ARG A 63 24.82 -37.79 -12.05
C ARG A 63 23.45 -37.85 -11.41
N SER A 64 23.35 -38.17 -10.12
CA SER A 64 22.10 -38.16 -9.36
C SER A 64 21.43 -36.78 -9.38
N ASN A 65 22.21 -35.70 -9.23
CA ASN A 65 21.69 -34.32 -9.32
C ASN A 65 21.22 -33.96 -10.74
N ARG A 66 21.86 -34.49 -11.79
CA ARG A 66 21.40 -34.30 -13.18
C ARG A 66 20.15 -35.12 -13.46
N GLU A 67 20.06 -36.34 -13.00
CA GLU A 67 18.89 -37.19 -13.12
C GLU A 67 17.71 -36.59 -12.34
N PHE A 68 17.91 -36.12 -11.11
CA PHE A 68 16.92 -35.38 -10.33
C PHE A 68 16.44 -34.09 -11.01
N LYS A 69 17.38 -33.32 -11.58
CA LYS A 69 17.03 -32.12 -12.37
C LYS A 69 16.29 -32.48 -13.67
N ALA A 70 16.69 -33.57 -14.33
CA ALA A 70 16.01 -34.06 -15.54
C ALA A 70 14.61 -34.60 -15.21
N ASP A 71 14.44 -35.28 -14.08
CA ASP A 71 13.13 -35.73 -13.60
C ASP A 71 12.24 -34.56 -13.20
N ILE A 72 12.79 -33.53 -12.52
CA ILE A 72 12.05 -32.29 -12.25
C ILE A 72 11.69 -31.58 -13.56
N MET A 73 12.59 -31.54 -14.54
CA MET A 73 12.32 -30.94 -15.84
C MET A 73 11.35 -31.76 -16.69
N ALA A 74 11.43 -33.09 -16.64
CA ALA A 74 10.48 -34.01 -17.33
C ALA A 74 9.11 -34.00 -16.65
N ASP A 75 9.05 -33.88 -15.32
CA ASP A 75 7.82 -33.69 -14.56
C ASP A 75 7.21 -32.30 -14.80
N LYS A 76 8.03 -31.30 -15.14
CA LYS A 76 7.57 -29.98 -15.57
C LYS A 76 6.78 -30.06 -16.88
N THR A 77 7.14 -30.94 -17.80
CA THR A 77 6.42 -31.19 -19.06
C THR A 77 5.13 -31.98 -18.80
N LYS A 78 5.07 -32.84 -17.78
CA LYS A 78 3.84 -33.52 -17.33
C LYS A 78 2.91 -32.65 -16.51
N ARG A 79 3.39 -31.52 -15.93
CA ARG A 79 2.63 -30.57 -15.11
C ARG A 79 1.96 -29.45 -15.91
N GLU A 80 1.95 -29.50 -17.23
CA GLU A 80 1.23 -28.53 -18.08
C GLU A 80 -0.28 -28.82 -18.19
N GLY A 81 -0.83 -29.65 -17.32
CA GLY A 81 -2.28 -29.86 -17.21
C GLY A 81 -2.99 -28.61 -16.68
N PRO A 82 -4.28 -28.42 -16.96
CA PRO A 82 -5.05 -27.25 -16.54
C PRO A 82 -5.02 -27.01 -15.02
N ASN A 83 -4.79 -28.04 -14.22
CA ASN A 83 -4.69 -28.00 -12.76
C ASN A 83 -3.26 -27.93 -12.23
N ALA A 84 -2.24 -27.85 -13.10
CA ALA A 84 -0.86 -27.65 -12.65
C ALA A 84 -0.71 -26.34 -11.90
N LEU A 85 -0.03 -26.36 -10.75
CA LEU A 85 0.19 -25.15 -9.96
C LEU A 85 1.57 -24.56 -10.27
N VAL A 86 1.59 -23.37 -10.88
CA VAL A 86 2.81 -22.65 -11.25
C VAL A 86 3.05 -21.53 -10.23
N GLY A 87 4.18 -21.59 -9.54
CA GLY A 87 4.63 -20.57 -8.61
C GLY A 87 5.46 -19.49 -9.30
N SER A 88 5.26 -18.23 -8.94
CA SER A 88 6.06 -17.09 -9.37
C SER A 88 6.20 -16.06 -8.26
N PHE A 89 7.27 -15.25 -8.34
CA PHE A 89 7.47 -14.13 -7.45
C PHE A 89 7.54 -12.85 -8.29
N LYS A 90 6.47 -12.07 -8.22
CA LYS A 90 6.39 -10.75 -8.85
C LYS A 90 5.43 -9.89 -8.02
N ASP A 91 5.97 -8.92 -7.31
CA ASP A 91 5.20 -8.07 -6.40
C ASP A 91 4.44 -8.90 -5.32
N GLY A 92 5.03 -10.05 -4.88
CA GLY A 92 4.51 -11.03 -3.96
C GLY A 92 4.59 -12.47 -4.48
N PHE A 93 4.24 -13.43 -3.62
CA PHE A 93 4.19 -14.85 -3.98
C PHE A 93 2.86 -15.15 -4.67
N LYS A 94 2.91 -15.52 -5.94
CA LYS A 94 1.73 -15.90 -6.72
C LYS A 94 1.81 -17.36 -7.13
N PHE A 95 0.73 -18.10 -6.94
CA PHE A 95 0.48 -19.43 -7.48
C PHE A 95 -0.70 -19.36 -8.42
N GLU A 96 -0.58 -19.96 -9.60
CA GLU A 96 -1.57 -19.90 -10.65
C GLU A 96 -1.75 -21.28 -11.30
N THR A 97 -2.98 -21.65 -11.61
CA THR A 97 -3.25 -22.89 -12.37
C THR A 97 -2.70 -22.79 -13.78
N GLY A 98 -2.32 -23.93 -14.40
CA GLY A 98 -1.73 -23.98 -15.73
C GLY A 98 -2.61 -23.35 -16.81
N ASP A 99 -3.94 -23.46 -16.68
CA ASP A 99 -4.91 -22.81 -17.56
C ASP A 99 -5.19 -21.34 -17.22
N LYS A 100 -4.51 -20.80 -16.19
CA LYS A 100 -4.65 -19.43 -15.64
C LYS A 100 -6.09 -19.10 -15.18
N ALA A 101 -6.92 -20.12 -14.96
CA ALA A 101 -8.29 -19.93 -14.53
C ALA A 101 -8.38 -19.53 -13.04
N SER A 102 -7.46 -20.03 -12.22
CA SER A 102 -7.44 -19.74 -10.78
C SER A 102 -6.05 -19.33 -10.31
N SER A 103 -6.00 -18.45 -9.35
CA SER A 103 -4.75 -17.99 -8.74
C SER A 103 -4.94 -17.59 -7.29
N ILE A 104 -3.86 -17.71 -6.52
CA ILE A 104 -3.70 -17.14 -5.19
C ILE A 104 -2.41 -16.32 -5.13
N GLN A 105 -2.48 -15.13 -4.59
CA GLN A 105 -1.34 -14.25 -4.36
C GLN A 105 -1.29 -13.87 -2.88
N LEU A 106 -0.15 -14.10 -2.26
CA LEU A 106 0.15 -13.62 -0.92
C LEU A 106 0.83 -12.26 -1.03
N SER A 107 0.41 -11.33 -0.20
CA SER A 107 0.99 -10.00 -0.12
C SER A 107 1.21 -9.58 1.31
N GLY A 108 2.22 -8.77 1.54
CA GLY A 108 2.53 -8.23 2.84
C GLY A 108 3.02 -6.80 2.77
N ARG A 109 2.91 -6.07 3.90
CA ARG A 109 3.46 -4.72 4.02
C ARG A 109 3.79 -4.41 5.46
N VAL A 110 4.96 -3.78 5.66
CA VAL A 110 5.38 -3.19 6.92
C VAL A 110 5.72 -1.73 6.67
N GLN A 111 5.22 -0.84 7.53
CA GLN A 111 5.57 0.57 7.58
C GLN A 111 5.94 0.93 9.01
N VAL A 112 7.17 1.44 9.19
CA VAL A 112 7.69 1.93 10.48
C VAL A 112 7.99 3.41 10.32
N ASP A 113 7.43 4.23 11.20
CA ASP A 113 7.55 5.67 11.21
C ASP A 113 8.40 6.14 12.40
N LEU A 114 9.23 7.12 12.14
CA LEU A 114 9.82 8.00 13.15
C LEU A 114 9.14 9.36 12.99
N ARG A 115 8.79 9.99 14.10
CA ARG A 115 8.21 11.32 14.10
C ARG A 115 8.80 12.12 15.23
N THR A 116 9.20 13.34 14.90
CA THR A 116 9.65 14.34 15.88
C THR A 116 8.84 15.60 15.70
N PHE A 117 8.48 16.23 16.77
CA PHE A 117 7.64 17.41 16.80
C PHE A 117 8.37 18.58 17.46
N ASP A 118 8.13 19.78 16.96
CA ASP A 118 8.61 20.98 17.63
C ASP A 118 7.72 21.26 18.86
N ASP A 119 8.34 21.29 20.03
CA ASP A 119 7.68 21.34 21.35
C ASP A 119 6.98 22.67 21.67
N GLY A 120 6.88 23.58 20.71
CA GLY A 120 6.32 24.92 20.96
C GLY A 120 4.89 24.93 21.51
N LEU A 121 4.12 23.81 21.41
CA LEU A 121 2.69 23.91 21.54
C LEU A 121 1.90 22.78 22.15
N THR A 122 2.35 21.59 21.98
CA THR A 122 1.67 20.41 22.51
C THR A 122 2.71 19.44 23.01
N SER A 123 2.45 18.78 24.11
CA SER A 123 3.26 17.68 24.62
C SER A 123 3.17 16.44 23.72
N GLN A 124 3.39 16.60 22.41
CA GLN A 124 3.51 15.47 21.49
C GLN A 124 4.90 14.87 21.66
N ASN A 125 4.96 13.62 22.06
CA ASN A 125 6.23 12.94 22.20
C ASN A 125 6.78 12.50 20.85
N ASP A 126 8.08 12.59 20.69
CA ASP A 126 8.79 11.90 19.63
C ASP A 126 8.54 10.41 19.74
N LEU A 127 8.31 9.74 18.62
CA LEU A 127 7.94 8.35 18.65
C LEU A 127 8.48 7.52 17.47
N PHE A 128 8.73 6.25 17.77
CA PHE A 128 8.74 5.18 16.78
C PHE A 128 7.35 4.53 16.75
N ASP A 129 6.72 4.47 15.58
CA ASP A 129 5.43 3.84 15.40
C ASP A 129 5.47 2.78 14.31
N ILE A 130 4.94 1.60 14.62
CA ILE A 130 4.62 0.62 13.58
C ILE A 130 3.29 1.03 12.95
N ARG A 131 3.40 1.89 11.95
CA ARG A 131 2.24 2.54 11.32
C ARG A 131 1.28 1.55 10.67
N ARG A 132 1.81 0.54 9.94
CA ARG A 132 1.00 -0.51 9.31
C ARG A 132 1.77 -1.82 9.22
N ILE A 133 1.11 -2.90 9.59
CA ILE A 133 1.44 -4.26 9.17
C ILE A 133 0.19 -4.82 8.54
N TYR A 134 0.28 -5.21 7.27
CA TYR A 134 -0.81 -5.84 6.53
C TYR A 134 -0.36 -7.16 5.96
N LEU A 135 -1.24 -8.16 6.06
CA LEU A 135 -1.12 -9.44 5.36
C LEU A 135 -2.36 -9.61 4.50
N GLY A 136 -2.16 -10.04 3.27
CA GLY A 136 -3.23 -10.16 2.31
C GLY A 136 -3.16 -11.42 1.48
N VAL A 137 -4.34 -11.90 1.13
CA VAL A 137 -4.55 -12.99 0.16
C VAL A 137 -5.51 -12.47 -0.88
N SER A 138 -5.13 -12.56 -2.15
CA SER A 138 -5.97 -12.18 -3.28
C SER A 138 -5.81 -13.19 -4.42
N GLY A 139 -6.73 -13.17 -5.37
CA GLY A 139 -6.61 -14.06 -6.50
C GLY A 139 -7.83 -14.08 -7.39
N LYS A 140 -7.88 -15.11 -8.24
CA LYS A 140 -9.00 -15.39 -9.14
C LYS A 140 -9.50 -16.81 -8.97
N LEU A 141 -10.77 -17.02 -9.22
CA LEU A 141 -11.43 -18.31 -9.32
C LEU A 141 -12.20 -18.34 -10.64
N TYR A 142 -12.02 -19.41 -11.42
CA TYR A 142 -12.72 -19.62 -12.69
C TYR A 142 -12.69 -18.42 -13.65
N LYS A 143 -11.51 -17.75 -13.75
CA LYS A 143 -11.21 -16.60 -14.62
C LYS A 143 -11.94 -15.30 -14.22
N ASN A 144 -13.22 -15.35 -13.94
CA ASN A 144 -14.09 -14.17 -13.81
C ASN A 144 -14.36 -13.74 -12.36
N TRP A 145 -14.12 -14.60 -11.38
CA TRP A 145 -14.32 -14.27 -9.98
C TRP A 145 -13.00 -13.86 -9.34
N GLY A 146 -12.91 -12.63 -8.88
CA GLY A 146 -11.80 -12.13 -8.09
C GLY A 146 -12.13 -12.15 -6.60
N TYR A 147 -11.14 -12.24 -5.74
CA TYR A 147 -11.27 -12.07 -4.31
C TYR A 147 -10.05 -11.36 -3.72
N ASN A 148 -10.26 -10.64 -2.63
CA ASN A 148 -9.19 -9.98 -1.89
C ASN A 148 -9.54 -9.88 -0.41
N VAL A 149 -8.68 -10.39 0.45
CA VAL A 149 -8.79 -10.30 1.90
C VAL A 149 -7.48 -9.75 2.44
N VAL A 150 -7.55 -8.68 3.23
CA VAL A 150 -6.37 -8.06 3.87
C VAL A 150 -6.70 -7.77 5.31
N ILE A 151 -5.83 -8.19 6.22
CA ILE A 151 -5.91 -7.92 7.65
C ILE A 151 -4.74 -7.07 8.12
N SER A 152 -4.97 -6.24 9.14
CA SER A 152 -3.94 -5.45 9.81
C SER A 152 -3.41 -6.15 11.07
N ARG A 153 -2.35 -5.59 11.66
CA ARG A 153 -1.72 -6.09 12.90
C ARG A 153 -2.69 -6.29 14.07
N ASN A 154 -3.75 -5.48 14.11
CA ASN A 154 -4.75 -5.55 15.19
C ASN A 154 -5.92 -6.50 14.88
N GLY A 155 -5.80 -7.30 13.82
CA GLY A 155 -6.87 -8.17 13.36
C GLY A 155 -8.00 -7.44 12.61
N ASN A 156 -7.89 -6.12 12.41
CA ASN A 156 -8.91 -5.37 11.68
C ASN A 156 -8.94 -5.77 10.22
N LEU A 157 -10.15 -5.93 9.70
CA LEU A 157 -10.39 -6.22 8.30
C LEU A 157 -10.22 -4.96 7.47
N GLU A 158 -9.15 -4.91 6.66
CA GLU A 158 -8.85 -3.78 5.78
C GLU A 158 -9.57 -3.90 4.43
N TYR A 159 -9.57 -5.09 3.86
CA TYR A 159 -10.31 -5.45 2.66
C TYR A 159 -10.90 -6.84 2.82
N ALA A 160 -12.11 -7.03 2.36
CA ALA A 160 -12.74 -8.35 2.17
C ALA A 160 -13.82 -8.21 1.10
N HIS A 161 -13.50 -8.51 -0.14
CA HIS A 161 -14.45 -8.39 -1.23
C HIS A 161 -14.30 -9.49 -2.26
N VAL A 162 -15.39 -9.71 -2.98
CA VAL A 162 -15.46 -10.56 -4.16
C VAL A 162 -15.80 -9.68 -5.36
N ASP A 163 -15.13 -9.93 -6.47
CA ASP A 163 -15.34 -9.25 -7.75
C ASP A 163 -15.92 -10.24 -8.78
N TYR A 164 -16.82 -9.78 -9.62
CA TYR A 164 -17.20 -10.45 -10.86
C TYR A 164 -16.75 -9.62 -12.05
N GLU A 165 -15.85 -10.16 -12.86
CA GLU A 165 -15.21 -9.50 -14.00
C GLU A 165 -15.64 -10.09 -15.36
N GLY A 166 -16.72 -10.87 -15.39
CA GLY A 166 -17.20 -11.54 -16.62
C GLY A 166 -17.96 -10.64 -17.61
N LEU A 167 -18.28 -9.41 -17.22
CA LEU A 167 -18.93 -8.42 -18.08
C LEU A 167 -17.90 -7.57 -18.82
N SER A 168 -18.09 -7.31 -20.09
CA SER A 168 -17.12 -6.63 -20.96
C SER A 168 -16.90 -5.15 -20.59
N LEU A 169 -17.94 -4.47 -20.12
CA LEU A 169 -17.90 -3.03 -19.83
C LEU A 169 -17.99 -2.71 -18.33
N ALA A 170 -18.31 -3.69 -17.50
CA ALA A 170 -18.55 -3.51 -16.08
C ALA A 170 -17.93 -4.63 -15.24
N LYS A 171 -17.53 -4.29 -14.03
CA LYS A 171 -17.18 -5.21 -12.96
C LYS A 171 -18.10 -4.98 -11.79
N LEU A 172 -18.49 -6.04 -11.11
CA LEU A 172 -19.26 -5.95 -9.87
C LEU A 172 -18.33 -6.28 -8.71
N ARG A 173 -18.43 -5.53 -7.62
CA ARG A 173 -17.70 -5.76 -6.39
C ARG A 173 -18.66 -5.73 -5.21
N VAL A 174 -18.53 -6.69 -4.29
CA VAL A 174 -19.32 -6.74 -3.05
C VAL A 174 -18.40 -7.07 -1.88
N GLY A 175 -18.58 -6.37 -0.77
CA GLY A 175 -17.80 -6.56 0.46
C GLY A 175 -17.20 -5.25 0.97
N ARG A 176 -16.04 -5.35 1.66
CA ARG A 176 -15.30 -4.20 2.19
C ARG A 176 -14.17 -3.80 1.25
N PHE A 177 -14.24 -2.56 0.76
CA PHE A 177 -13.26 -2.00 -0.18
C PHE A 177 -13.23 -0.47 -0.09
N LYS A 178 -12.27 0.17 -0.76
CA LYS A 178 -12.26 1.63 -0.90
C LYS A 178 -13.42 2.11 -1.77
N MET A 179 -14.18 3.03 -1.23
CA MET A 179 -15.25 3.68 -1.99
C MET A 179 -14.67 4.57 -3.09
N PRO A 180 -15.38 4.75 -4.21
CA PRO A 180 -14.87 5.48 -5.36
C PRO A 180 -14.95 7.01 -5.13
N PHE A 181 -14.03 7.53 -4.30
CA PHE A 181 -13.94 8.96 -3.97
C PHE A 181 -12.50 9.34 -3.67
N SER A 182 -11.99 10.46 -4.26
CA SER A 182 -10.66 11.01 -4.09
C SER A 182 -9.51 10.18 -4.72
N LEU A 183 -8.71 10.80 -5.57
CA LEU A 183 -7.52 10.23 -6.19
C LEU A 183 -6.45 9.88 -5.12
N ASP A 184 -6.26 10.78 -4.12
CA ASP A 184 -5.30 10.57 -3.03
C ASP A 184 -5.69 9.35 -2.18
N GLU A 185 -7.00 9.17 -1.87
CA GLU A 185 -7.44 7.96 -1.14
C GLU A 185 -7.33 6.70 -2.00
N LEU A 186 -7.75 6.74 -3.27
CA LEU A 186 -7.72 5.57 -4.15
C LEU A 186 -6.29 5.13 -4.47
N THR A 187 -5.33 6.05 -4.51
CA THR A 187 -3.90 5.71 -4.52
C THR A 187 -3.57 4.85 -3.30
N SER A 188 -2.98 3.69 -3.54
CA SER A 188 -2.60 2.79 -2.44
C SER A 188 -1.64 3.48 -1.48
N SER A 189 -1.83 3.34 -0.16
CA SER A 189 -0.89 3.85 0.84
C SER A 189 0.52 3.25 0.77
N ARG A 190 0.76 2.30 -0.15
CA ARG A 190 2.11 1.86 -0.55
C ARG A 190 2.78 2.86 -1.50
N PHE A 191 1.98 3.68 -2.20
CA PHE A 191 2.43 4.45 -3.36
C PHE A 191 2.12 5.94 -3.25
N ILE A 192 1.55 6.41 -2.13
CA ILE A 192 1.29 7.83 -1.90
C ILE A 192 2.58 8.65 -1.98
N ASP A 193 2.41 9.90 -2.34
CA ASP A 193 3.51 10.80 -2.64
C ASP A 193 4.31 11.20 -1.39
N PHE A 194 3.61 11.51 -0.33
CA PHE A 194 4.17 11.87 0.97
C PHE A 194 3.95 10.77 2.00
N GLN A 195 4.48 10.92 3.20
CA GLN A 195 4.34 9.93 4.26
C GLN A 195 2.88 9.68 4.65
N GLU A 196 2.07 10.73 4.69
CA GLU A 196 0.63 10.66 4.89
C GLU A 196 -0.11 11.35 3.74
N ARG A 197 -1.39 11.02 3.57
CA ARG A 197 -2.29 11.70 2.63
C ARG A 197 -2.51 13.14 3.05
N SER A 198 -3.02 13.94 2.13
CA SER A 198 -3.60 15.23 2.47
C SER A 198 -4.73 15.08 3.50
N MET A 199 -5.00 16.14 4.26
CA MET A 199 -6.06 16.13 5.27
C MET A 199 -7.41 15.73 4.66
N ILE A 200 -7.78 16.32 3.51
CA ILE A 200 -9.04 16.02 2.84
C ILE A 200 -9.09 14.59 2.29
N GLY A 201 -8.01 14.12 1.66
CA GLY A 201 -7.93 12.76 1.13
C GLY A 201 -7.98 11.69 2.23
N ALA A 202 -7.40 11.99 3.39
CA ALA A 202 -7.38 11.07 4.54
C ALA A 202 -8.73 10.98 5.26
N VAL A 203 -9.53 12.06 5.29
CA VAL A 203 -10.70 12.18 6.16
C VAL A 203 -12.00 12.29 5.39
N MET A 204 -12.07 13.17 4.38
CA MET A 204 -13.34 13.48 3.68
C MET A 204 -13.65 12.50 2.56
N SER A 205 -12.71 11.65 2.14
CA SER A 205 -13.01 10.48 1.30
C SER A 205 -13.84 9.47 2.09
N SER A 206 -14.64 8.65 1.45
CA SER A 206 -15.42 7.61 2.14
C SER A 206 -14.54 6.50 2.73
N GLY A 207 -13.27 6.45 2.37
CA GLY A 207 -12.34 5.42 2.82
C GLY A 207 -12.77 4.01 2.42
N LYS A 208 -12.61 3.07 3.35
CA LYS A 208 -13.03 1.66 3.18
C LYS A 208 -14.32 1.41 3.93
N GLN A 209 -15.34 0.92 3.22
CA GLN A 209 -16.65 0.59 3.78
C GLN A 209 -17.16 -0.72 3.18
N GLU A 210 -18.15 -1.32 3.85
CA GLU A 210 -18.94 -2.43 3.33
C GLU A 210 -19.97 -1.91 2.36
N GLY A 211 -20.10 -2.59 1.20
CA GLY A 211 -21.05 -2.17 0.18
C GLY A 211 -20.98 -3.00 -1.09
N ALA A 212 -21.65 -2.50 -2.11
CA ALA A 212 -21.63 -3.02 -3.47
C ALA A 212 -21.24 -1.92 -4.46
N MET A 213 -20.52 -2.26 -5.51
CA MET A 213 -20.08 -1.31 -6.52
C MET A 213 -20.12 -1.93 -7.91
N VAL A 214 -20.61 -1.16 -8.87
CA VAL A 214 -20.38 -1.39 -10.29
C VAL A 214 -19.33 -0.38 -10.78
N HIS A 215 -18.32 -0.87 -11.49
CA HIS A 215 -17.26 -0.02 -11.99
C HIS A 215 -16.65 -0.58 -13.28
N GLY A 216 -15.99 0.26 -14.04
CA GLY A 216 -15.37 -0.18 -15.28
C GLY A 216 -14.49 0.86 -15.93
N GLU A 217 -13.83 0.40 -16.99
CA GLU A 217 -13.05 1.21 -17.93
C GLU A 217 -13.49 0.84 -19.35
N PRO A 218 -14.66 1.37 -19.80
CA PRO A 218 -15.24 1.01 -21.10
C PRO A 218 -14.36 1.41 -22.28
N LYS A 219 -13.53 2.41 -22.08
CA LYS A 219 -12.46 2.80 -23.00
C LYS A 219 -11.24 3.15 -22.15
N LYS A 220 -10.07 2.71 -22.59
CA LYS A 220 -8.81 3.03 -21.92
C LYS A 220 -8.69 4.54 -21.69
N GLY A 221 -8.45 4.93 -20.44
CA GLY A 221 -8.40 6.33 -20.02
C GLY A 221 -9.74 6.94 -19.62
N PHE A 222 -10.85 6.21 -19.67
CA PHE A 222 -12.12 6.65 -19.10
C PHE A 222 -12.63 5.62 -18.10
N THR A 223 -12.80 6.01 -16.83
CA THR A 223 -13.32 5.12 -15.78
C THR A 223 -14.60 5.66 -15.18
N TYR A 224 -15.47 4.76 -14.74
CA TYR A 224 -16.64 5.06 -13.94
C TYR A 224 -16.77 4.11 -12.77
N ALA A 225 -17.40 4.57 -11.72
CA ALA A 225 -17.79 3.75 -10.58
C ALA A 225 -19.05 4.32 -9.92
N LEU A 226 -19.94 3.42 -9.50
CA LEU A 226 -21.13 3.73 -8.70
C LEU A 226 -21.20 2.69 -7.57
N ALA A 227 -21.24 3.15 -6.34
CA ALA A 227 -21.30 2.31 -5.15
C ALA A 227 -22.47 2.68 -4.23
N VAL A 228 -22.94 1.69 -3.49
CA VAL A 228 -23.82 1.83 -2.34
C VAL A 228 -23.12 1.21 -1.15
N SER A 229 -23.05 1.93 -0.04
CA SER A 229 -22.36 1.49 1.18
C SER A 229 -23.20 1.77 2.43
N ASN A 230 -22.77 1.19 3.57
CA ASN A 230 -23.39 1.46 4.86
C ASN A 230 -23.24 2.91 5.33
N GLY A 231 -22.38 3.69 4.66
CA GLY A 231 -22.09 5.06 5.09
C GLY A 231 -21.10 5.09 6.28
N GLY A 232 -21.01 6.24 6.91
CA GLY A 232 -20.10 6.46 8.04
C GLY A 232 -18.85 7.25 7.66
N ASN A 233 -17.98 7.44 8.63
CA ASN A 233 -16.69 8.09 8.45
C ASN A 233 -15.63 7.09 8.00
N ASN A 234 -14.52 7.58 7.48
CA ASN A 234 -13.42 6.75 6.98
C ASN A 234 -12.99 5.70 8.01
N GLY A 235 -13.09 4.43 7.64
CA GLY A 235 -12.70 3.30 8.50
C GLY A 235 -13.84 2.72 9.35
N ALA A 236 -15.04 3.27 9.34
CA ALA A 236 -16.18 2.68 10.03
C ALA A 236 -16.45 1.25 9.54
N THR A 237 -16.81 0.39 10.47
CA THR A 237 -17.20 -1.01 10.22
C THR A 237 -18.60 -1.24 10.75
N GLY A 238 -19.35 -2.05 10.04
CA GLY A 238 -20.72 -2.40 10.41
C GLY A 238 -21.74 -1.35 10.01
N GLU A 239 -22.97 -1.62 10.36
CA GLU A 239 -24.15 -0.79 10.10
C GLU A 239 -24.65 -0.22 11.43
N THR A 240 -24.95 1.06 11.46
CA THR A 240 -25.50 1.74 12.65
C THR A 240 -26.94 2.19 12.45
N ASN A 241 -27.43 2.20 11.21
CA ASN A 241 -28.80 2.53 10.85
C ASN A 241 -29.17 1.90 9.50
N ASP A 242 -30.43 1.98 9.10
CA ASP A 242 -30.92 1.39 7.84
C ASP A 242 -30.59 2.27 6.59
N ASN A 243 -30.00 3.43 6.78
CA ASN A 243 -29.69 4.35 5.70
C ASN A 243 -28.40 3.94 4.97
N LYS A 244 -28.36 4.23 3.70
CA LYS A 244 -27.20 3.93 2.84
C LYS A 244 -26.65 5.21 2.23
N GLU A 245 -25.35 5.19 1.95
CA GLU A 245 -24.68 6.23 1.18
C GLU A 245 -24.49 5.76 -0.26
N VAL A 246 -24.88 6.59 -1.23
CA VAL A 246 -24.61 6.39 -2.65
C VAL A 246 -23.41 7.24 -3.04
N ILE A 247 -22.46 6.64 -3.77
CA ILE A 247 -21.20 7.29 -4.13
C ILE A 247 -20.90 7.02 -5.60
N GLY A 248 -20.63 8.09 -6.37
CA GLY A 248 -20.24 7.99 -7.77
C GLY A 248 -18.93 8.69 -8.07
N ARG A 249 -18.17 8.18 -9.05
CA ARG A 249 -16.93 8.80 -9.56
C ARG A 249 -16.80 8.54 -11.06
N LEU A 250 -16.39 9.58 -11.79
CA LEU A 250 -16.05 9.54 -13.21
C LEU A 250 -14.64 10.12 -13.39
N THR A 251 -13.81 9.51 -14.22
CA THR A 251 -12.49 10.05 -14.54
C THR A 251 -12.17 9.94 -16.02
N ALA A 252 -11.37 10.87 -16.51
CA ALA A 252 -10.81 10.84 -17.86
C ALA A 252 -9.31 11.14 -17.81
N ASN A 253 -8.50 10.33 -18.49
CA ASN A 253 -7.10 10.60 -18.79
C ASN A 253 -6.96 10.87 -20.30
N PHE A 254 -6.89 12.12 -20.67
CA PHE A 254 -6.85 12.55 -22.07
C PHE A 254 -5.58 12.05 -22.79
N SER A 255 -4.48 11.86 -22.07
CA SER A 255 -3.26 11.28 -22.62
C SER A 255 -3.44 9.83 -23.04
N GLU A 256 -4.10 9.01 -22.23
CA GLU A 256 -4.43 7.63 -22.61
C GLU A 256 -5.45 7.58 -23.74
N LEU A 257 -6.45 8.47 -23.73
CA LEU A 257 -7.45 8.58 -24.80
C LEU A 257 -6.82 8.95 -26.15
N SER A 258 -5.75 9.77 -26.16
CA SER A 258 -4.98 10.15 -27.36
C SER A 258 -3.82 9.22 -27.69
N GLY A 259 -3.53 8.21 -26.84
CA GLY A 259 -2.43 7.26 -27.05
C GLY A 259 -1.04 7.77 -26.64
N SER A 260 -0.95 8.88 -25.91
CA SER A 260 0.33 9.37 -25.35
C SER A 260 0.88 8.39 -24.31
N LYS A 261 2.20 8.13 -24.35
CA LYS A 261 2.85 7.17 -23.45
C LYS A 261 3.60 7.81 -22.28
N ASN A 262 3.98 9.09 -22.42
CA ASN A 262 4.85 9.76 -21.43
C ASN A 262 4.12 10.82 -20.64
N THR A 263 2.80 10.93 -20.81
CA THR A 263 1.99 11.98 -20.22
C THR A 263 0.80 11.38 -19.48
N VAL A 264 0.40 12.00 -18.39
CA VAL A 264 -0.90 11.82 -17.74
C VAL A 264 -1.63 13.15 -17.77
N SER A 265 -2.86 13.18 -18.24
CA SER A 265 -3.74 14.35 -18.22
C SER A 265 -5.07 13.90 -17.63
N HIS A 266 -5.08 13.70 -16.32
CA HIS A 266 -6.19 13.16 -15.57
C HIS A 266 -7.08 14.28 -15.01
N ILE A 267 -8.38 14.12 -15.19
CA ILE A 267 -9.41 14.84 -14.43
C ILE A 267 -10.40 13.82 -13.88
N GLY A 268 -11.02 14.15 -12.75
CA GLY A 268 -12.10 13.35 -12.20
C GLY A 268 -13.06 14.19 -11.37
N ILE A 269 -14.27 13.67 -11.26
CA ILE A 269 -15.31 14.19 -10.39
C ILE A 269 -15.90 13.05 -9.58
N ALA A 270 -16.24 13.34 -8.33
CA ALA A 270 -16.92 12.40 -7.46
C ALA A 270 -18.03 13.10 -6.69
N GLY A 271 -19.06 12.34 -6.32
CA GLY A 271 -20.12 12.83 -5.47
C GLY A 271 -20.67 11.71 -4.59
N SER A 272 -21.22 12.08 -3.45
CA SER A 272 -21.95 11.14 -2.59
C SER A 272 -23.09 11.82 -1.85
N THR A 273 -24.10 11.03 -1.49
CA THR A 273 -25.22 11.46 -0.66
C THR A 273 -25.60 10.31 0.29
N GLY A 274 -25.88 10.63 1.54
CA GLY A 274 -26.31 9.66 2.53
C GLY A 274 -26.95 10.34 3.75
N LYS A 275 -27.91 9.64 4.37
CA LYS A 275 -28.59 10.10 5.56
C LYS A 275 -27.97 9.51 6.82
N TYR A 276 -27.86 10.32 7.86
CA TYR A 276 -27.22 9.97 9.12
C TYR A 276 -28.11 10.28 10.29
N ASP A 277 -28.06 9.46 11.33
CA ASP A 277 -28.84 9.66 12.54
C ASP A 277 -28.26 10.78 13.41
N ALA A 278 -29.10 11.35 14.24
CA ALA A 278 -28.72 12.31 15.26
C ALA A 278 -27.55 11.77 16.11
N GLY A 279 -26.59 12.62 16.42
CA GLY A 279 -25.41 12.26 17.21
C GLY A 279 -24.33 11.50 16.44
N THR A 280 -24.52 11.18 15.15
CA THR A 280 -23.44 10.61 14.32
C THR A 280 -22.34 11.65 14.14
N ALA A 281 -21.10 11.27 14.45
CA ALA A 281 -19.96 12.18 14.43
C ALA A 281 -19.69 12.75 13.04
N VAL A 282 -19.41 14.03 12.96
CA VAL A 282 -18.86 14.69 11.76
C VAL A 282 -17.37 14.38 11.61
N TYR A 283 -16.77 14.81 10.53
CA TYR A 283 -15.33 14.60 10.31
C TYR A 283 -14.50 15.25 11.41
N GLY A 284 -13.46 14.54 11.85
CA GLY A 284 -12.41 15.07 12.70
C GLY A 284 -11.08 15.09 11.96
N PHE A 285 -10.25 16.11 12.20
CA PHE A 285 -9.00 16.30 11.49
C PHE A 285 -7.80 16.29 12.42
N SER A 286 -6.75 15.61 11.96
CA SER A 286 -5.41 15.68 12.54
C SER A 286 -4.46 16.25 11.51
N THR A 287 -3.35 16.83 11.99
CA THR A 287 -2.27 17.32 11.14
C THR A 287 -1.70 16.25 10.22
N GLU A 288 -1.07 16.64 9.13
CA GLU A 288 -0.42 15.70 8.20
C GLU A 288 0.79 15.00 8.83
N GLY A 289 1.45 15.64 9.79
CA GLY A 289 2.49 15.03 10.63
C GLY A 289 1.97 13.97 11.59
N LYS A 290 0.65 13.90 11.80
CA LYS A 290 -0.01 13.03 12.78
C LYS A 290 0.37 13.33 14.23
N GLY A 291 0.69 14.57 14.52
CA GLY A 291 0.87 15.09 15.86
C GLY A 291 -0.47 15.39 16.50
N MET A 292 -1.01 16.56 16.23
CA MET A 292 -2.21 17.06 16.88
C MET A 292 -3.49 16.67 16.12
N SER A 293 -4.53 16.28 16.86
CA SER A 293 -5.92 16.29 16.38
C SER A 293 -6.48 17.68 16.66
N PHE A 294 -6.67 18.49 15.61
CA PHE A 294 -6.95 19.92 15.78
C PHE A 294 -8.44 20.26 15.70
N PHE A 295 -9.23 19.45 15.03
CA PHE A 295 -10.66 19.68 14.86
C PHE A 295 -11.46 18.40 15.16
N SER A 296 -12.56 18.58 15.89
CA SER A 296 -13.61 17.59 16.09
C SER A 296 -14.93 18.33 16.14
N GLY A 297 -15.71 18.28 15.06
CA GLY A 297 -17.00 18.97 15.00
C GLY A 297 -18.03 18.35 15.94
N THR A 298 -18.94 19.20 16.44
CA THR A 298 -20.11 18.74 17.22
C THR A 298 -21.06 18.01 16.29
N ALA A 299 -21.44 16.80 16.68
CA ALA A 299 -22.45 16.02 15.95
C ALA A 299 -23.80 16.76 15.96
N PRO A 300 -24.52 16.80 14.79
CA PRO A 300 -25.87 17.34 14.75
C PRO A 300 -26.80 16.61 15.75
N THR A 301 -27.66 17.35 16.42
CA THR A 301 -28.62 16.82 17.40
C THR A 301 -29.87 16.22 16.77
N THR A 302 -30.06 16.42 15.47
CA THR A 302 -31.10 15.81 14.65
C THR A 302 -30.47 14.96 13.55
N ALA A 303 -31.25 14.09 12.92
CA ALA A 303 -30.84 13.42 11.71
C ALA A 303 -30.48 14.43 10.61
N TYR A 304 -29.48 14.12 9.79
CA TYR A 304 -28.97 15.02 8.76
C TYR A 304 -28.62 14.26 7.49
N ASP A 305 -28.64 14.98 6.37
CA ASP A 305 -28.10 14.50 5.11
C ASP A 305 -26.65 15.00 4.97
N ARG A 306 -25.73 14.12 4.56
CA ARG A 306 -24.36 14.50 4.19
C ARG A 306 -24.19 14.36 2.69
N ASN A 307 -23.99 15.48 2.04
CA ASN A 307 -23.72 15.56 0.62
C ASN A 307 -22.26 15.94 0.39
N ARG A 308 -21.56 15.22 -0.46
CA ARG A 308 -20.16 15.53 -0.79
C ARG A 308 -19.98 15.64 -2.28
N TYR A 309 -19.12 16.52 -2.69
CA TYR A 309 -18.56 16.54 -4.04
C TYR A 309 -17.06 16.77 -4.00
N GLY A 310 -16.37 16.22 -4.99
CA GLY A 310 -14.93 16.34 -5.15
C GLY A 310 -14.57 16.53 -6.61
N ILE A 311 -13.56 17.35 -6.85
CA ILE A 311 -12.92 17.54 -8.14
C ILE A 311 -11.46 17.19 -7.97
N GLU A 312 -10.92 16.42 -8.88
CA GLU A 312 -9.52 15.97 -8.85
C GLU A 312 -8.85 16.18 -10.20
N GLY A 313 -7.56 16.49 -10.17
CA GLY A 313 -6.75 16.63 -11.35
C GLY A 313 -5.32 16.20 -11.14
N ALA A 314 -4.72 15.62 -12.18
CA ALA A 314 -3.29 15.35 -12.21
C ALA A 314 -2.73 15.50 -13.62
N PHE A 315 -1.60 16.17 -13.70
CA PHE A 315 -0.83 16.27 -14.92
C PHE A 315 0.58 15.72 -14.66
N ALA A 316 1.04 14.81 -15.50
CA ALA A 316 2.42 14.37 -15.45
C ALA A 316 3.02 14.34 -16.85
N TYR A 317 4.27 14.76 -16.94
CA TYR A 317 5.08 14.67 -18.15
C TYR A 317 6.46 14.12 -17.79
N ASN A 318 6.77 12.92 -18.32
CA ASN A 318 7.98 12.19 -17.95
C ASN A 318 8.11 12.06 -16.42
N ASN A 319 9.09 12.75 -15.85
CA ASN A 319 9.51 12.66 -14.46
C ASN A 319 8.98 13.80 -13.56
N VAL A 320 8.05 14.61 -14.04
CA VAL A 320 7.39 15.68 -13.26
C VAL A 320 5.91 15.40 -13.16
N LYS A 321 5.32 15.60 -11.97
CA LYS A 321 3.89 15.43 -11.70
C LYS A 321 3.34 16.62 -10.90
N LEU A 322 2.18 17.10 -11.32
CA LEU A 322 1.32 18.01 -10.56
C LEU A 322 0.02 17.27 -10.25
N GLN A 323 -0.49 17.40 -9.04
CA GLN A 323 -1.73 16.79 -8.60
C GLN A 323 -2.44 17.67 -7.60
N GLY A 324 -3.76 17.72 -7.66
CA GLY A 324 -4.57 18.45 -6.70
C GLY A 324 -6.00 17.93 -6.65
N GLU A 325 -6.66 18.18 -5.52
CA GLU A 325 -8.07 17.87 -5.29
C GLU A 325 -8.72 18.96 -4.45
N TYR A 326 -9.98 19.18 -4.66
CA TYR A 326 -10.89 19.95 -3.79
C TYR A 326 -12.04 19.03 -3.38
N ILE A 327 -12.41 19.07 -2.10
CA ILE A 327 -13.56 18.32 -1.57
C ILE A 327 -14.38 19.27 -0.69
N ASN A 328 -15.71 19.23 -0.87
CA ASN A 328 -16.67 19.82 0.03
C ASN A 328 -17.57 18.72 0.61
N ALA A 329 -17.90 18.86 1.89
CA ALA A 329 -18.87 18.03 2.60
C ALA A 329 -19.88 18.93 3.30
N ASN A 330 -21.10 18.91 2.81
CA ASN A 330 -22.24 19.63 3.37
C ASN A 330 -23.03 18.72 4.32
N TYR A 331 -23.39 19.25 5.48
CA TYR A 331 -24.18 18.60 6.54
C TYR A 331 -25.50 19.37 6.70
N ASP A 332 -26.54 18.89 6.04
CA ASP A 332 -27.86 19.49 6.05
C ASP A 332 -28.74 18.85 7.11
N ALA A 333 -28.95 19.56 8.20
CA ALA A 333 -29.82 19.19 9.31
C ALA A 333 -31.01 20.20 9.42
N VAL A 334 -32.08 19.79 10.11
CA VAL A 334 -33.34 20.55 10.19
C VAL A 334 -33.18 22.05 10.55
N SER A 335 -32.16 22.37 11.34
CA SER A 335 -31.92 23.75 11.83
C SER A 335 -30.52 24.30 11.52
N THR A 336 -29.65 23.52 10.86
CA THR A 336 -28.28 23.90 10.58
C THR A 336 -27.86 23.34 9.24
N ASP A 337 -27.22 24.17 8.42
CA ASP A 337 -26.58 23.82 7.18
C ASP A 337 -25.11 24.23 7.31
N GLN A 338 -24.18 23.27 7.32
CA GLN A 338 -22.79 23.48 7.67
C GLN A 338 -21.86 22.76 6.67
N ASP A 339 -20.82 23.46 6.25
CA ASP A 339 -19.86 22.94 5.30
C ASP A 339 -18.50 22.66 5.95
N ILE A 340 -17.84 21.60 5.49
CA ILE A 340 -16.41 21.41 5.64
C ILE A 340 -15.84 21.31 4.24
N ASN A 341 -14.85 22.12 3.93
CA ASN A 341 -14.20 22.08 2.64
C ASN A 341 -12.68 22.13 2.76
N GLY A 342 -12.00 21.78 1.70
CA GLY A 342 -10.55 21.86 1.65
C GLY A 342 -10.01 21.45 0.30
N TYR A 343 -8.73 21.74 0.12
CA TYR A 343 -8.02 21.34 -1.09
C TYR A 343 -6.55 21.07 -0.80
N TYR A 344 -5.91 20.39 -1.73
CA TYR A 344 -4.45 20.33 -1.79
C TYR A 344 -3.96 20.49 -3.23
N VAL A 345 -2.74 20.94 -3.35
CA VAL A 345 -1.95 20.94 -4.59
C VAL A 345 -0.56 20.42 -4.27
N SER A 346 -0.03 19.55 -5.08
CA SER A 346 1.32 19.00 -4.97
C SER A 346 2.07 19.02 -6.28
N ALA A 347 3.39 19.25 -6.20
CA ALA A 347 4.33 19.13 -7.30
C ALA A 347 5.44 18.17 -6.92
N LEU A 348 5.76 17.23 -7.82
CA LEU A 348 6.72 16.17 -7.58
C LEU A 348 7.67 16.02 -8.78
N TRP A 349 8.91 15.67 -8.47
CA TRP A 349 9.96 15.48 -9.44
C TRP A 349 10.78 14.23 -9.13
N LEU A 350 10.75 13.26 -10.04
CA LEU A 350 11.62 12.07 -10.01
C LEU A 350 13.00 12.47 -10.54
N ILE A 351 13.92 12.78 -9.64
CA ILE A 351 15.26 13.28 -9.93
C ILE A 351 16.04 12.31 -10.82
N THR A 352 15.80 11.02 -10.65
CA THR A 352 16.47 9.92 -11.36
C THR A 352 15.84 9.59 -12.72
N GLY A 353 14.77 10.30 -13.12
CA GLY A 353 14.23 10.28 -14.47
C GLY A 353 13.25 9.14 -14.77
N GLU A 354 12.65 8.49 -13.79
CA GLU A 354 11.54 7.56 -13.99
C GLU A 354 10.30 8.30 -14.50
N ASN A 355 9.40 7.57 -15.17
CA ASN A 355 8.22 8.16 -15.81
C ASN A 355 6.96 7.89 -14.95
N TYR A 356 6.25 8.94 -14.57
CA TYR A 356 4.98 8.81 -13.83
C TYR A 356 3.87 8.11 -14.61
N ALA A 357 3.87 8.24 -15.95
CA ALA A 357 2.85 7.60 -16.78
C ALA A 357 2.90 6.07 -16.70
N ASP A 358 4.09 5.48 -16.48
CA ASP A 358 4.24 4.03 -16.30
C ASP A 358 3.59 3.52 -14.99
N ALA A 359 3.41 4.41 -14.03
CA ALA A 359 2.77 4.10 -12.75
C ALA A 359 1.27 4.42 -12.72
N TYR A 360 0.72 5.10 -13.73
CA TYR A 360 -0.70 5.45 -13.77
C TYR A 360 -1.53 4.34 -14.43
N LYS A 361 -2.64 3.97 -13.80
CA LYS A 361 -3.57 2.97 -14.34
C LYS A 361 -4.95 3.08 -13.69
N GLY A 362 -6.01 3.02 -14.52
CA GLY A 362 -7.38 2.90 -14.03
C GLY A 362 -7.81 4.02 -13.09
N GLY A 363 -7.40 5.25 -13.38
CA GLY A 363 -7.78 6.43 -12.61
C GLY A 363 -6.99 6.65 -11.31
N ALA A 364 -5.81 6.03 -11.13
CA ALA A 364 -4.96 6.24 -9.96
C ALA A 364 -3.47 5.98 -10.26
N PHE A 365 -2.58 6.54 -9.41
CA PHE A 365 -1.15 6.26 -9.48
C PHE A 365 -0.76 5.00 -8.70
N GLY A 366 0.26 4.30 -9.17
CA GLY A 366 0.78 3.06 -8.61
C GLY A 366 2.27 3.12 -8.24
N SER A 367 2.95 2.00 -8.39
CA SER A 367 4.35 1.87 -8.01
C SER A 367 5.29 2.48 -9.05
N ILE A 368 6.13 3.42 -8.64
CA ILE A 368 7.33 3.80 -9.39
C ILE A 368 8.35 2.66 -9.29
N LYS A 369 8.88 2.25 -10.42
CA LYS A 369 9.94 1.23 -10.52
C LYS A 369 11.25 1.93 -10.86
N PRO A 370 12.30 1.80 -10.01
CA PRO A 370 13.59 2.38 -10.32
C PRO A 370 14.16 1.88 -11.64
N ASN A 371 14.64 2.78 -12.47
CA ASN A 371 15.36 2.44 -13.71
C ASN A 371 16.60 1.61 -13.41
N LYS A 372 17.33 1.96 -12.33
CA LYS A 372 18.49 1.24 -11.80
C LYS A 372 18.27 0.93 -10.30
N PRO A 373 17.72 -0.25 -9.96
CA PRO A 373 17.49 -0.62 -8.56
C PRO A 373 18.78 -0.63 -7.74
N PHE A 374 18.70 -0.16 -6.49
CA PHE A 374 19.81 -0.22 -5.53
C PHE A 374 20.26 -1.66 -5.28
N GLY A 375 21.58 -1.85 -5.17
CA GLY A 375 22.17 -3.17 -4.97
C GLY A 375 22.31 -4.02 -6.24
N LYS A 376 22.01 -3.46 -7.42
CA LYS A 376 22.29 -4.07 -8.73
C LYS A 376 23.25 -3.18 -9.51
N GLY A 377 24.52 -3.57 -9.58
CA GLY A 377 25.57 -2.77 -10.23
C GLY A 377 25.72 -1.40 -9.55
N ASP A 378 25.73 -0.33 -10.35
CA ASP A 378 25.81 1.08 -9.92
C ASP A 378 24.44 1.72 -9.60
N GLY A 379 23.42 0.91 -9.42
CA GLY A 379 22.05 1.39 -9.18
C GLY A 379 21.90 2.11 -7.84
N LEU A 380 21.31 3.31 -7.86
CA LEU A 380 21.05 4.14 -6.69
C LEU A 380 19.56 4.11 -6.25
N GLY A 381 18.71 3.34 -6.95
CA GLY A 381 17.26 3.42 -6.79
C GLY A 381 16.69 4.68 -7.43
N ALA A 382 15.39 4.91 -7.26
CA ALA A 382 14.73 6.13 -7.70
C ALA A 382 14.65 7.15 -6.56
N TRP A 383 14.79 8.44 -6.89
CA TRP A 383 14.70 9.55 -5.96
C TRP A 383 13.63 10.54 -6.42
N GLU A 384 12.74 10.90 -5.50
CA GLU A 384 11.65 11.84 -5.74
C GLU A 384 11.68 12.95 -4.71
N LEU A 385 11.62 14.20 -5.18
CA LEU A 385 11.41 15.40 -4.37
C LEU A 385 9.98 15.89 -4.60
N GLY A 386 9.29 16.31 -3.55
CA GLY A 386 7.92 16.79 -3.63
C GLY A 386 7.63 17.92 -2.67
N VAL A 387 6.67 18.76 -3.05
CA VAL A 387 6.07 19.78 -2.21
C VAL A 387 4.57 19.67 -2.27
N ARG A 388 3.89 19.91 -1.14
CA ARG A 388 2.42 19.95 -1.06
C ARG A 388 1.99 21.13 -0.20
N TYR A 389 0.97 21.82 -0.67
CA TYR A 389 0.16 22.73 0.15
C TYR A 389 -1.22 22.09 0.29
N SER A 390 -1.76 22.07 1.50
CA SER A 390 -3.12 21.60 1.75
C SER A 390 -3.80 22.46 2.81
N THR A 391 -5.13 22.57 2.72
CA THR A 391 -5.94 23.33 3.66
C THR A 391 -7.27 22.62 3.91
N VAL A 392 -7.80 22.85 5.10
CA VAL A 392 -9.14 22.46 5.53
C VAL A 392 -9.76 23.63 6.24
N ASP A 393 -11.03 23.91 5.92
CA ASP A 393 -11.89 24.89 6.56
C ASP A 393 -13.18 24.22 7.04
N ALA A 394 -13.40 24.28 8.35
CA ALA A 394 -14.59 23.79 9.06
C ALA A 394 -15.16 24.90 9.96
N SER A 395 -15.02 26.17 9.56
CA SER A 395 -15.41 27.35 10.35
C SER A 395 -16.92 27.47 10.57
N ASP A 396 -17.74 26.82 9.73
CA ASP A 396 -19.18 26.75 9.93
C ASP A 396 -19.57 25.96 11.18
N PHE A 397 -18.72 25.05 11.63
CA PHE A 397 -19.01 24.23 12.79
C PHE A 397 -18.72 24.97 14.10
N ALA A 398 -19.74 25.02 14.96
CA ALA A 398 -19.53 25.47 16.33
C ALA A 398 -18.59 24.49 17.04
N VAL A 399 -17.59 25.03 17.67
CA VAL A 399 -16.64 24.25 18.46
C VAL A 399 -17.35 23.73 19.72
N SER A 400 -17.36 22.42 19.90
CA SER A 400 -17.87 21.81 21.13
C SER A 400 -17.05 22.28 22.32
N SER A 401 -17.73 22.90 23.29
CA SER A 401 -17.18 23.25 24.60
C SER A 401 -16.99 21.99 25.49
N SER A 402 -16.52 20.88 24.92
CA SER A 402 -16.11 19.73 25.72
C SER A 402 -15.01 20.16 26.65
N SER A 403 -15.26 20.10 27.93
CA SER A 403 -14.62 20.71 29.09
C SER A 403 -13.12 20.45 29.31
N THR A 404 -12.41 19.92 28.34
CA THR A 404 -10.97 19.58 28.44
C THR A 404 -10.11 20.01 27.27
N ALA A 405 -10.68 20.53 26.18
CA ALA A 405 -9.88 21.03 25.05
C ALA A 405 -9.56 22.54 25.24
N THR A 406 -8.32 22.82 25.47
CA THR A 406 -7.80 24.19 25.71
C THR A 406 -7.82 25.09 24.47
N ALA A 407 -7.91 24.53 23.27
CA ALA A 407 -8.11 25.26 22.02
C ALA A 407 -8.74 24.34 20.97
N VAL A 408 -9.64 24.87 20.14
CA VAL A 408 -10.17 24.17 18.98
C VAL A 408 -9.92 25.04 17.76
N PHE A 409 -9.27 24.46 16.78
CA PHE A 409 -8.99 25.11 15.52
C PHE A 409 -10.03 24.68 14.50
N THR A 410 -10.51 25.59 13.70
CA THR A 410 -11.48 25.31 12.63
C THR A 410 -10.84 25.25 11.25
N GLU A 411 -9.66 25.84 11.11
CA GLU A 411 -8.89 25.84 9.87
C GLU A 411 -7.46 25.35 10.11
N ASN A 412 -6.90 24.70 9.10
CA ASN A 412 -5.49 24.35 9.05
C ASN A 412 -4.95 24.56 7.64
N LYS A 413 -3.75 25.13 7.56
CA LYS A 413 -2.91 25.22 6.35
C LYS A 413 -1.64 24.44 6.61
N ALA A 414 -1.35 23.44 5.78
CA ALA A 414 -0.17 22.60 5.91
C ALA A 414 0.73 22.74 4.68
N TYR A 415 2.02 22.92 4.93
CA TYR A 415 3.08 22.90 3.93
C TYR A 415 3.94 21.68 4.18
N THR A 416 4.06 20.81 3.17
CA THR A 416 4.88 19.60 3.26
C THR A 416 5.97 19.61 2.21
N ILE A 417 7.22 19.39 2.63
CA ILE A 417 8.35 19.10 1.73
C ILE A 417 8.75 17.65 1.98
N GLY A 418 8.88 16.86 0.92
CA GLY A 418 9.17 15.44 1.02
C GLY A 418 10.30 15.01 0.11
N LEU A 419 11.20 14.18 0.63
CA LEU A 419 12.20 13.44 -0.13
C LEU A 419 11.87 11.95 -0.01
N LYS A 420 11.73 11.26 -1.14
CA LYS A 420 11.44 9.84 -1.19
C LYS A 420 12.54 9.11 -1.93
N TRP A 421 13.11 8.09 -1.29
CA TRP A 421 14.00 7.13 -1.92
C TRP A 421 13.29 5.80 -2.13
N ILE A 422 13.37 5.28 -3.34
CA ILE A 422 12.78 4.00 -3.76
C ILE A 422 13.93 3.08 -4.16
N PRO A 423 14.57 2.39 -3.20
CA PRO A 423 15.69 1.49 -3.48
C PRO A 423 15.35 0.43 -4.50
N THR A 424 14.20 -0.21 -4.33
CA THR A 424 13.68 -1.28 -5.19
C THR A 424 12.19 -1.08 -5.44
N SER A 425 11.59 -1.87 -6.31
CA SER A 425 10.13 -1.86 -6.50
C SER A 425 9.33 -2.21 -5.23
N MET A 426 9.99 -2.77 -4.20
CA MET A 426 9.35 -3.28 -2.98
C MET A 426 9.74 -2.53 -1.70
N THR A 427 10.66 -1.58 -1.77
CA THR A 427 11.16 -0.84 -0.61
C THR A 427 11.11 0.67 -0.83
N ARG A 428 10.83 1.43 0.23
CA ARG A 428 10.78 2.90 0.20
C ARG A 428 11.26 3.47 1.52
N VAL A 429 11.92 4.61 1.44
CA VAL A 429 12.22 5.49 2.56
C VAL A 429 11.68 6.86 2.22
N LEU A 430 10.88 7.43 3.11
CA LEU A 430 10.30 8.77 2.95
C LEU A 430 10.77 9.64 4.12
N LEU A 431 11.15 10.86 3.82
CA LEU A 431 11.48 11.90 4.80
C LEU A 431 10.62 13.13 4.46
N ASN A 432 9.80 13.59 5.40
CA ASN A 432 8.95 14.74 5.22
C ASN A 432 9.17 15.76 6.35
N TYR A 433 9.18 17.02 5.99
CA TYR A 433 8.99 18.13 6.90
C TYR A 433 7.60 18.71 6.67
N VAL A 434 6.83 18.85 7.73
CA VAL A 434 5.45 19.36 7.70
C VAL A 434 5.38 20.57 8.62
N ASP A 435 4.85 21.68 8.12
CA ASP A 435 4.57 22.91 8.86
C ASP A 435 3.07 23.19 8.78
N ASN A 436 2.40 23.24 9.94
CA ASN A 436 0.96 23.45 10.07
C ASN A 436 0.70 24.79 10.72
N ASP A 437 -0.11 25.62 10.07
CA ASP A 437 -0.61 26.89 10.59
C ASP A 437 -2.12 26.80 10.82
N PHE A 438 -2.58 27.20 12.00
CA PHE A 438 -3.95 27.03 12.45
C PHE A 438 -4.66 28.37 12.61
N THR A 439 -5.92 28.42 12.21
CA THR A 439 -6.82 29.50 12.55
C THR A 439 -7.66 29.11 13.77
N LEU A 440 -7.59 29.92 14.82
CA LEU A 440 -8.35 29.72 16.05
C LEU A 440 -9.86 29.89 15.78
N GLY A 441 -10.62 28.85 16.03
CA GLY A 441 -12.07 28.92 16.01
C GLY A 441 -12.63 29.76 17.16
N ARG A 442 -13.93 29.96 17.18
CA ARG A 442 -14.63 30.69 18.21
C ARG A 442 -14.43 29.99 19.56
N THR A 443 -13.58 30.53 20.43
CA THR A 443 -13.38 30.00 21.77
C THR A 443 -14.50 30.42 22.68
N THR A 444 -15.16 29.49 23.34
CA THR A 444 -16.12 29.76 24.42
C THR A 444 -15.46 29.75 25.81
N ALA A 445 -14.19 29.38 25.89
CA ALA A 445 -13.44 29.33 27.15
C ALA A 445 -12.56 30.58 27.32
N PRO A 446 -12.76 31.38 28.38
CA PRO A 446 -11.87 32.45 28.73
C PRO A 446 -10.47 31.88 29.04
N GLY A 447 -9.43 32.37 28.38
CA GLY A 447 -8.04 31.93 28.59
C GLY A 447 -7.50 30.89 27.61
N SER A 448 -8.22 30.56 26.51
CA SER A 448 -7.66 29.75 25.44
C SER A 448 -6.48 30.46 24.80
N THR A 449 -5.32 29.90 24.90
CA THR A 449 -4.09 30.43 24.29
C THR A 449 -3.94 29.84 22.88
N TYR A 450 -3.72 30.70 21.89
CA TYR A 450 -3.23 30.27 20.59
C TYR A 450 -1.90 29.55 20.80
N LEU A 451 -1.84 28.34 20.41
CA LEU A 451 -0.69 27.50 20.67
C LEU A 451 0.39 27.62 19.56
N GLY A 452 0.21 28.36 18.45
CA GLY A 452 1.15 28.56 17.35
C GLY A 452 1.18 27.38 16.35
N PRO A 453 2.12 27.34 15.40
CA PRO A 453 2.21 26.29 14.37
C PRO A 453 2.75 24.97 14.91
N GLU A 454 2.26 23.83 14.42
CA GLU A 454 2.90 22.51 14.65
C GLU A 454 3.88 22.23 13.51
N LYS A 455 5.12 21.92 13.87
CA LYS A 455 6.13 21.46 12.92
C LYS A 455 6.50 20.01 13.22
N ALA A 456 6.62 19.20 12.17
CA ALA A 456 6.98 17.81 12.31
C ALA A 456 8.03 17.40 11.28
N LEU A 457 9.07 16.70 11.74
CA LEU A 457 9.97 15.95 10.87
C LEU A 457 9.63 14.49 10.98
N THR A 458 9.28 13.86 9.87
CA THR A 458 8.79 12.49 9.87
C THR A 458 9.56 11.64 8.87
N MET A 459 9.91 10.40 9.25
CA MET A 459 10.58 9.44 8.38
C MET A 459 9.82 8.12 8.39
N ARG A 460 9.67 7.49 7.23
CA ARG A 460 9.07 6.17 7.08
C ARG A 460 10.00 5.21 6.38
N PHE A 461 10.15 4.03 6.96
CA PHE A 461 10.71 2.85 6.29
C PHE A 461 9.57 1.92 5.90
N GLN A 462 9.57 1.51 4.64
CA GLN A 462 8.52 0.64 4.11
C GLN A 462 9.11 -0.51 3.31
N ALA A 463 8.59 -1.72 3.57
CA ALA A 463 8.79 -2.90 2.74
C ALA A 463 7.42 -3.54 2.44
N TYR A 464 7.29 -4.12 1.23
CA TYR A 464 6.09 -4.85 0.81
C TYR A 464 6.42 -5.89 -0.26
N PHE A 465 5.59 -6.91 -0.34
CA PHE A 465 5.68 -7.97 -1.32
C PHE A 465 4.30 -8.42 -1.77
#